data_c91be67cea014aa28cb14d8157540f4b
#
_entry.id   c91be67cea014aa28cb14d8157540f4b
#
_cell.length_a   1.000
_cell.length_b   1.000
_cell.length_c   1.000
_cell.angle_alpha   90.00
_cell.angle_beta   90.00
_cell.angle_gamma   90.00
#
_symmetry.space_group_name_H-M   'P 1'
#
loop_
_entity.id
_entity.type
_entity.pdbx_description
1 polymer ?
#
loop_
_entity_poly.entity_id
_entity_poly.type
_entity_poly.pdbx_seq_one_letter_code
_entity_poly.pdbx_strand_id
1 'polypeptide(L)'
;VPMVMNETVYTMFADPQVIKDDRAVLTALSGLDKESIIGDPAEKLAQKKTRYQVLARGLSRHQAEAIKAKKIAGLGFQAVSRRIYPEGALASQMLGFVNANGGQYGVEGKLDKRLAGKNGLLEAVTDVSDVPLTVGEKYTNIPARNGDNLVLSIDRNIQSQVEKILKAGLEKVGADNGSALVMNPQTGQIMAMANYPSYAVSEFNKV
;
A
#
# COMPACT_ATOMS: atom_id res chain seq x y z
N VAL A 1 -14.84 6.61 -12.21
CA VAL A 1 -13.38 6.59 -12.12
C VAL A 1 -13.00 6.27 -10.68
N PRO A 2 -12.08 5.33 -10.43
CA PRO A 2 -11.65 5.02 -9.08
C PRO A 2 -10.82 6.18 -8.51
N MET A 3 -11.21 6.69 -7.35
CA MET A 3 -10.47 7.70 -6.59
C MET A 3 -9.40 7.05 -5.70
N VAL A 4 -9.67 5.82 -5.27
CA VAL A 4 -8.78 5.01 -4.45
C VAL A 4 -8.87 3.57 -4.91
N MET A 5 -7.72 2.88 -5.00
CA MET A 5 -7.67 1.49 -5.43
C MET A 5 -6.55 0.74 -4.72
N ASN A 6 -6.61 -0.58 -4.74
CA ASN A 6 -5.55 -1.43 -4.25
C ASN A 6 -4.61 -1.83 -5.39
N GLU A 7 -3.33 -1.79 -5.13
CA GLU A 7 -2.28 -2.32 -5.98
C GLU A 7 -1.55 -3.45 -5.25
N THR A 8 -1.25 -4.52 -5.96
CA THR A 8 -0.40 -5.58 -5.40
C THR A 8 1.06 -5.21 -5.60
N VAL A 9 1.77 -5.03 -4.50
CA VAL A 9 3.22 -4.84 -4.47
C VAL A 9 3.88 -6.00 -3.73
N TYR A 10 5.18 -6.14 -3.86
CA TYR A 10 5.91 -7.24 -3.26
C TYR A 10 6.93 -6.73 -2.25
N THR A 11 7.00 -7.43 -1.11
CA THR A 11 8.08 -7.32 -0.14
C THR A 11 9.07 -8.44 -0.43
N MET A 12 10.33 -8.11 -0.65
CA MET A 12 11.40 -9.07 -0.81
C MET A 12 12.09 -9.30 0.53
N PHE A 13 12.20 -10.54 0.92
CA PHE A 13 12.92 -10.95 2.12
C PHE A 13 13.97 -12.03 1.81
N ALA A 14 14.92 -12.15 2.69
CA ALA A 14 16.00 -13.11 2.60
C ALA A 14 16.03 -14.01 3.84
N ASP A 15 16.40 -15.28 3.66
CA ASP A 15 16.90 -16.15 4.71
C ASP A 15 18.44 -16.15 4.65
N PRO A 16 19.15 -15.39 5.51
CA PRO A 16 20.60 -15.30 5.47
C PRO A 16 21.31 -16.63 5.74
N GLN A 17 20.65 -17.62 6.33
CA GLN A 17 21.24 -18.94 6.57
C GLN A 17 21.31 -19.78 5.29
N VAL A 18 20.38 -19.56 4.36
CA VAL A 18 20.29 -20.31 3.10
C VAL A 18 21.10 -19.64 1.99
N ILE A 19 21.23 -18.31 2.02
CA ILE A 19 21.97 -17.56 1.00
C ILE A 19 23.46 -17.86 1.08
N LYS A 20 24.00 -18.39 -0.03
CA LYS A 20 25.42 -18.72 -0.20
C LYS A 20 26.18 -17.63 -0.96
N ASP A 21 25.51 -16.87 -1.82
CA ASP A 21 26.10 -15.82 -2.65
C ASP A 21 25.43 -14.48 -2.37
N ASP A 22 25.98 -13.75 -1.41
CA ASP A 22 25.51 -12.43 -1.02
C ASP A 22 25.66 -11.42 -2.18
N ARG A 23 26.67 -11.60 -3.08
CA ARG A 23 26.89 -10.71 -4.24
C ARG A 23 25.78 -10.82 -5.26
N ALA A 24 25.26 -12.01 -5.50
CA ALA A 24 24.11 -12.22 -6.40
C ALA A 24 22.88 -11.48 -5.90
N VAL A 25 22.64 -11.47 -4.58
CA VAL A 25 21.54 -10.72 -3.96
C VAL A 25 21.73 -9.22 -4.10
N LEU A 26 22.92 -8.71 -3.78
CA LEU A 26 23.25 -7.27 -3.90
C LEU A 26 23.14 -6.79 -5.36
N THR A 27 23.58 -7.60 -6.32
CA THR A 27 23.43 -7.33 -7.76
C THR A 27 21.95 -7.34 -8.17
N ALA A 28 21.11 -8.18 -7.56
CA ALA A 28 19.68 -8.17 -7.83
C ALA A 28 18.99 -6.91 -7.30
N LEU A 29 19.47 -6.37 -6.17
CA LEU A 29 18.99 -5.13 -5.57
C LEU A 29 19.45 -3.86 -6.28
N SER A 30 20.63 -3.88 -6.94
CA SER A 30 21.21 -2.68 -7.57
C SER A 30 20.35 -2.11 -8.72
N GLY A 31 19.44 -2.90 -9.27
CA GLY A 31 18.45 -2.46 -10.27
C GLY A 31 17.15 -1.88 -9.68
N LEU A 32 17.06 -1.75 -8.36
CA LEU A 32 15.89 -1.21 -7.68
C LEU A 32 16.11 0.24 -7.24
N ASP A 33 15.02 0.97 -7.10
CA ASP A 33 15.06 2.32 -6.54
C ASP A 33 15.53 2.28 -5.08
N LYS A 34 16.41 3.22 -4.70
CA LYS A 34 16.95 3.28 -3.34
C LYS A 34 15.87 3.37 -2.27
N GLU A 35 14.76 4.03 -2.56
CA GLU A 35 13.62 4.15 -1.65
C GLU A 35 12.91 2.81 -1.36
N SER A 36 13.00 1.86 -2.28
CA SER A 36 12.46 0.51 -2.10
C SER A 36 13.33 -0.38 -1.21
N ILE A 37 14.63 -0.05 -1.06
CA ILE A 37 15.60 -0.84 -0.31
C ILE A 37 15.53 -0.44 1.17
N ILE A 38 15.47 -1.42 2.06
CA ILE A 38 15.31 -1.22 3.50
C ILE A 38 16.67 -1.40 4.22
N GLY A 39 17.21 -0.32 4.74
CA GLY A 39 18.49 -0.34 5.46
C GLY A 39 19.68 -0.76 4.60
N ASP A 40 20.72 -1.32 5.22
CA ASP A 40 21.87 -1.88 4.50
C ASP A 40 21.66 -3.37 4.22
N PRO A 41 21.48 -3.76 2.94
CA PRO A 41 21.29 -5.16 2.59
C PRO A 41 22.50 -6.05 2.92
N ALA A 42 23.75 -5.51 2.82
CA ALA A 42 24.95 -6.28 3.12
C ALA A 42 25.04 -6.61 4.62
N GLU A 43 24.74 -5.64 5.48
CA GLU A 43 24.67 -5.85 6.93
C GLU A 43 23.60 -6.90 7.30
N LYS A 44 22.42 -6.81 6.68
CA LYS A 44 21.33 -7.77 6.91
C LYS A 44 21.68 -9.19 6.48
N LEU A 45 22.34 -9.35 5.35
CA LEU A 45 22.78 -10.66 4.87
C LEU A 45 23.88 -11.27 5.75
N ALA A 46 24.72 -10.44 6.40
CA ALA A 46 25.72 -10.89 7.36
C ALA A 46 25.12 -11.44 8.65
N GLN A 47 23.87 -11.13 8.98
CA GLN A 47 23.19 -11.59 10.20
C GLN A 47 22.70 -13.04 10.08
N LYS A 48 23.62 -13.99 9.99
CA LYS A 48 23.32 -15.44 9.81
C LYS A 48 22.54 -16.10 10.97
N LYS A 49 22.25 -15.37 12.06
CA LYS A 49 21.41 -15.88 13.18
C LYS A 49 19.91 -15.77 12.92
N THR A 50 19.50 -14.92 11.96
CA THR A 50 18.10 -14.72 11.62
C THR A 50 17.76 -15.45 10.32
N ARG A 51 16.52 -15.93 10.21
CA ARG A 51 16.00 -16.60 9.02
C ARG A 51 15.10 -15.70 8.16
N TYR A 52 14.82 -14.49 8.64
CA TYR A 52 13.94 -13.56 7.94
C TYR A 52 14.49 -12.14 8.02
N GLN A 53 14.92 -11.59 6.90
CA GLN A 53 15.39 -10.22 6.76
C GLN A 53 14.71 -9.56 5.58
N VAL A 54 13.94 -8.49 5.82
CA VAL A 54 13.34 -7.69 4.75
C VAL A 54 14.40 -6.86 4.07
N LEU A 55 14.60 -7.07 2.77
CA LEU A 55 15.60 -6.35 1.96
C LEU A 55 14.98 -5.21 1.15
N ALA A 56 13.76 -5.41 0.62
CA ALA A 56 13.08 -4.38 -0.16
C ALA A 56 11.56 -4.45 0.01
N ARG A 57 10.88 -3.31 -0.16
CA ARG A 57 9.43 -3.20 -0.12
C ARG A 57 8.90 -2.43 -1.32
N GLY A 58 7.60 -2.61 -1.60
CA GLY A 58 6.93 -1.84 -2.64
C GLY A 58 7.34 -2.20 -4.07
N LEU A 59 7.93 -3.37 -4.27
CA LEU A 59 8.35 -3.81 -5.60
C LEU A 59 7.13 -4.06 -6.48
N SER A 60 7.20 -3.61 -7.72
CA SER A 60 6.21 -3.94 -8.73
C SER A 60 6.26 -5.43 -9.06
N ARG A 61 5.19 -5.95 -9.65
CA ARG A 61 5.15 -7.34 -10.14
C ARG A 61 6.31 -7.65 -11.09
N HIS A 62 6.58 -6.74 -12.01
CA HIS A 62 7.67 -6.89 -12.99
C HIS A 62 9.05 -7.00 -12.31
N GLN A 63 9.34 -6.11 -11.34
CA GLN A 63 10.58 -6.15 -10.57
C GLN A 63 10.72 -7.46 -9.78
N ALA A 64 9.65 -7.88 -9.09
CA ALA A 64 9.65 -9.11 -8.33
C ALA A 64 9.87 -10.35 -9.21
N GLU A 65 9.19 -10.44 -10.37
CA GLU A 65 9.35 -11.55 -11.33
C GLU A 65 10.76 -11.57 -11.95
N ALA A 66 11.32 -10.41 -12.28
CA ALA A 66 12.69 -10.31 -12.82
C ALA A 66 13.75 -10.82 -11.82
N ILE A 67 13.56 -10.57 -10.52
CA ILE A 67 14.47 -11.09 -9.49
C ILE A 67 14.21 -12.58 -9.23
N LYS A 68 12.95 -13.03 -9.18
CA LYS A 68 12.59 -14.44 -9.06
C LYS A 68 13.20 -15.30 -10.16
N ALA A 69 13.26 -14.78 -11.39
CA ALA A 69 13.86 -15.46 -12.54
C ALA A 69 15.35 -15.79 -12.34
N LYS A 70 16.05 -15.06 -11.47
CA LYS A 70 17.46 -15.34 -11.10
C LYS A 70 17.62 -16.57 -10.21
N LYS A 71 16.52 -17.12 -9.66
CA LYS A 71 16.46 -18.34 -8.84
C LYS A 71 17.49 -18.37 -7.71
N ILE A 72 17.68 -17.24 -7.01
CA ILE A 72 18.61 -17.15 -5.89
C ILE A 72 17.97 -17.87 -4.68
N ALA A 73 18.62 -18.93 -4.21
CA ALA A 73 18.15 -19.68 -3.06
C ALA A 73 18.16 -18.79 -1.80
N GLY A 74 17.12 -18.88 -0.98
CA GLY A 74 16.98 -18.08 0.23
C GLY A 74 16.34 -16.71 0.03
N LEU A 75 15.97 -16.32 -1.22
CA LEU A 75 15.14 -15.15 -1.46
C LEU A 75 13.65 -15.53 -1.55
N GLY A 76 12.83 -14.83 -0.81
CA GLY A 76 11.37 -14.95 -0.86
C GLY A 76 10.68 -13.64 -1.20
N PHE A 77 9.43 -13.75 -1.67
CA PHE A 77 8.60 -12.60 -2.04
C PHE A 77 7.21 -12.78 -1.47
N GLN A 78 6.78 -11.81 -0.71
CA GLN A 78 5.43 -11.75 -0.16
C GLN A 78 4.63 -10.69 -0.91
N ALA A 79 3.49 -11.08 -1.47
CA ALA A 79 2.55 -10.13 -2.06
C ALA A 79 1.84 -9.37 -0.94
N VAL A 80 1.82 -8.04 -1.04
CA VAL A 80 1.18 -7.13 -0.09
C VAL A 80 0.27 -6.18 -0.85
N SER A 81 -0.93 -5.94 -0.33
CA SER A 81 -1.82 -4.94 -0.88
C SER A 81 -1.39 -3.55 -0.41
N ARG A 82 -1.22 -2.61 -1.35
CA ARG A 82 -0.93 -1.20 -1.09
C ARG A 82 -2.09 -0.35 -1.61
N ARG A 83 -2.54 0.58 -0.77
CA ARG A 83 -3.55 1.55 -1.16
C ARG A 83 -2.92 2.66 -1.98
N ILE A 84 -3.47 2.94 -3.15
CA ILE A 84 -3.00 4.02 -4.02
C ILE A 84 -4.14 5.02 -4.30
N TYR A 85 -3.75 6.27 -4.46
CA TYR A 85 -4.61 7.42 -4.68
C TYR A 85 -4.20 8.09 -5.99
N PRO A 86 -4.76 7.66 -7.13
CA PRO A 86 -4.32 8.10 -8.46
C PRO A 86 -4.44 9.61 -8.67
N GLU A 87 -5.39 10.24 -7.98
CA GLU A 87 -5.65 11.68 -8.08
C GLU A 87 -4.82 12.54 -7.10
N GLY A 88 -3.87 11.92 -6.37
CA GLY A 88 -2.96 12.62 -5.48
C GLY A 88 -3.64 13.30 -4.30
N ALA A 89 -3.74 14.64 -4.32
CA ALA A 89 -4.34 15.43 -3.23
C ALA A 89 -5.85 15.62 -3.35
N LEU A 90 -6.47 15.20 -4.48
CA LEU A 90 -7.90 15.43 -4.71
C LEU A 90 -8.75 14.76 -3.64
N ALA A 91 -9.61 15.53 -2.99
CA ALA A 91 -10.50 15.08 -1.91
C ALA A 91 -9.77 14.42 -0.72
N SER A 92 -8.47 14.71 -0.52
CA SER A 92 -7.61 14.03 0.45
C SER A 92 -8.19 14.00 1.87
N GLN A 93 -8.75 15.10 2.35
CA GLN A 93 -9.31 15.18 3.71
C GLN A 93 -10.61 14.40 3.84
N MET A 94 -11.41 14.31 2.77
CA MET A 94 -12.62 13.50 2.76
C MET A 94 -12.29 12.02 2.67
N LEU A 95 -11.35 11.63 1.79
CA LEU A 95 -10.96 10.24 1.59
C LEU A 95 -10.20 9.69 2.81
N GLY A 96 -9.27 10.46 3.36
CA GLY A 96 -8.32 9.96 4.35
C GLY A 96 -7.20 9.16 3.70
N PHE A 97 -6.48 8.38 4.49
CA PHE A 97 -5.39 7.51 4.02
C PHE A 97 -5.29 6.23 4.84
N VAL A 98 -4.52 5.26 4.34
CA VAL A 98 -4.22 4.01 5.03
C VAL A 98 -2.73 3.96 5.35
N ASN A 99 -2.39 3.62 6.59
CA ASN A 99 -1.01 3.38 7.03
C ASN A 99 -0.88 1.99 7.69
N ALA A 100 0.24 1.74 8.38
CA ALA A 100 0.48 0.47 9.06
C ALA A 100 -0.56 0.13 10.15
N ASN A 101 -1.26 1.14 10.70
CA ASN A 101 -2.28 0.98 11.72
C ASN A 101 -3.72 0.90 11.14
N GLY A 102 -3.85 0.82 9.81
CA GLY A 102 -5.14 0.78 9.10
C GLY A 102 -5.56 2.15 8.57
N GLY A 103 -6.86 2.28 8.25
CA GLY A 103 -7.44 3.50 7.72
C GLY A 103 -7.42 4.65 8.73
N GLN A 104 -6.99 5.84 8.27
CA GLN A 104 -6.87 7.06 9.06
C GLN A 104 -7.69 8.18 8.45
N TYR A 105 -8.49 8.84 9.28
CA TYR A 105 -9.35 9.94 8.88
C TYR A 105 -10.35 9.63 7.76
N GLY A 106 -11.24 10.55 7.49
CA GLY A 106 -12.18 10.50 6.39
C GLY A 106 -12.91 9.18 6.21
N VAL A 107 -13.13 8.81 4.96
CA VAL A 107 -13.80 7.57 4.56
C VAL A 107 -12.98 6.33 4.91
N GLU A 108 -11.66 6.38 4.65
CA GLU A 108 -10.76 5.26 4.96
C GLU A 108 -10.77 4.92 6.44
N GLY A 109 -10.69 5.92 7.31
CA GLY A 109 -10.72 5.70 8.76
C GLY A 109 -12.11 5.26 9.27
N LYS A 110 -13.18 5.87 8.79
CA LYS A 110 -14.53 5.56 9.25
C LYS A 110 -15.01 4.18 8.84
N LEU A 111 -14.61 3.75 7.63
CA LEU A 111 -15.06 2.50 7.03
C LEU A 111 -13.94 1.44 6.94
N ASP A 112 -12.85 1.61 7.68
CA ASP A 112 -11.68 0.73 7.64
C ASP A 112 -12.07 -0.76 7.77
N LYS A 113 -12.89 -1.11 8.73
CA LYS A 113 -13.36 -2.50 8.95
C LYS A 113 -14.06 -3.12 7.75
N ARG A 114 -14.65 -2.31 6.88
CA ARG A 114 -15.32 -2.76 5.66
C ARG A 114 -14.37 -2.79 4.47
N LEU A 115 -13.47 -1.81 4.38
CA LEU A 115 -12.57 -1.61 3.25
C LEU A 115 -11.32 -2.50 3.33
N ALA A 116 -10.79 -2.77 4.53
CA ALA A 116 -9.55 -3.51 4.73
C ALA A 116 -9.61 -4.99 4.30
N GLY A 117 -10.80 -5.60 4.29
CA GLY A 117 -10.92 -7.03 4.04
C GLY A 117 -10.39 -7.88 5.20
N LYS A 118 -10.05 -9.13 4.92
CA LYS A 118 -9.48 -10.07 5.87
C LYS A 118 -8.30 -10.80 5.25
N ASN A 119 -7.18 -10.81 5.94
CA ASN A 119 -6.02 -11.58 5.52
C ASN A 119 -6.32 -13.08 5.54
N GLY A 120 -5.78 -13.81 4.56
CA GLY A 120 -5.77 -15.26 4.60
C GLY A 120 -4.71 -15.79 5.57
N LEU A 121 -4.86 -17.03 5.98
CA LEU A 121 -3.90 -17.75 6.79
C LEU A 121 -3.59 -19.08 6.11
N LEU A 122 -2.31 -19.34 5.85
CA LEU A 122 -1.82 -20.63 5.41
C LEU A 122 -0.85 -21.17 6.47
N GLU A 123 -1.29 -22.19 7.19
CA GLU A 123 -0.42 -22.97 8.08
C GLU A 123 -0.25 -24.36 7.50
N ALA A 124 0.97 -24.75 7.25
CA ALA A 124 1.31 -26.07 6.75
C ALA A 124 2.60 -26.54 7.41
N VAL A 125 2.69 -27.86 7.65
CA VAL A 125 3.96 -28.48 7.97
C VAL A 125 4.75 -28.62 6.67
N THR A 126 5.97 -28.13 6.64
CA THR A 126 6.87 -28.24 5.49
C THR A 126 7.90 -29.34 5.72
N ASP A 127 8.39 -29.93 4.63
CA ASP A 127 9.57 -30.80 4.68
C ASP A 127 10.87 -29.98 4.83
N VAL A 128 12.01 -30.66 4.81
CA VAL A 128 13.34 -30.03 4.90
C VAL A 128 13.67 -29.14 3.70
N SER A 129 12.85 -29.17 2.64
CA SER A 129 12.98 -28.36 1.43
C SER A 129 11.93 -27.24 1.36
N ASP A 130 11.24 -26.95 2.49
CA ASP A 130 10.15 -25.95 2.59
C ASP A 130 8.94 -26.22 1.65
N VAL A 131 8.77 -27.48 1.22
CA VAL A 131 7.59 -27.88 0.45
C VAL A 131 6.45 -28.22 1.42
N PRO A 132 5.27 -27.60 1.29
CA PRO A 132 4.14 -27.90 2.14
C PRO A 132 3.73 -29.36 2.01
N LEU A 133 3.72 -30.08 3.11
CA LEU A 133 3.19 -31.44 3.17
C LEU A 133 1.67 -31.38 3.23
N THR A 134 1.01 -31.94 2.23
CA THR A 134 -0.46 -32.02 2.15
C THR A 134 -1.04 -33.14 3.00
N VAL A 135 -0.20 -33.89 3.72
CA VAL A 135 -0.58 -35.06 4.51
C VAL A 135 -0.27 -34.79 5.99
N GLY A 136 -1.32 -34.63 6.80
CA GLY A 136 -1.22 -34.46 8.26
C GLY A 136 -2.31 -33.56 8.84
N GLU A 137 -2.53 -33.65 10.16
CA GLU A 137 -3.64 -32.99 10.88
C GLU A 137 -3.51 -31.44 11.02
N LYS A 138 -2.44 -30.82 10.49
CA LYS A 138 -2.17 -29.38 10.66
C LYS A 138 -2.04 -28.64 9.33
N TYR A 139 -2.99 -28.81 8.44
CA TYR A 139 -3.12 -27.97 7.26
C TYR A 139 -4.31 -27.01 7.44
N THR A 140 -4.02 -25.76 7.62
CA THR A 140 -5.04 -24.68 7.70
C THR A 140 -4.86 -23.75 6.52
N ASN A 141 -5.85 -23.70 5.65
CA ASN A 141 -5.88 -22.75 4.54
C ASN A 141 -7.15 -21.92 4.64
N ILE A 142 -7.02 -20.70 5.14
CA ILE A 142 -8.09 -19.71 5.18
C ILE A 142 -7.82 -18.72 4.05
N PRO A 143 -8.64 -18.70 3.00
CA PRO A 143 -8.42 -17.76 1.90
C PRO A 143 -8.63 -16.31 2.35
N ALA A 144 -7.82 -15.40 1.80
CA ALA A 144 -8.02 -13.97 1.98
C ALA A 144 -9.38 -13.54 1.42
N ARG A 145 -10.03 -12.57 2.07
CA ARG A 145 -11.29 -11.97 1.62
C ARG A 145 -11.07 -10.49 1.36
N ASN A 146 -11.44 -10.06 0.15
CA ASN A 146 -11.39 -8.63 -0.20
C ASN A 146 -12.38 -7.84 0.66
N GLY A 147 -12.04 -6.58 0.92
CA GLY A 147 -12.97 -5.61 1.49
C GLY A 147 -14.05 -5.18 0.49
N ASP A 148 -14.98 -4.39 0.99
CA ASP A 148 -16.08 -3.85 0.18
C ASP A 148 -15.57 -2.78 -0.79
N ASN A 149 -16.27 -2.64 -1.92
CA ASN A 149 -16.15 -1.47 -2.78
C ASN A 149 -17.15 -0.40 -2.30
N LEU A 150 -16.69 0.85 -2.28
CA LEU A 150 -17.52 1.99 -1.90
C LEU A 150 -17.74 2.90 -3.11
N VAL A 151 -19.01 3.22 -3.38
CA VAL A 151 -19.39 4.21 -4.39
C VAL A 151 -19.81 5.49 -3.66
N LEU A 152 -19.10 6.59 -3.96
CA LEU A 152 -19.38 7.91 -3.40
C LEU A 152 -20.24 8.72 -4.37
N SER A 153 -21.01 9.65 -3.82
CA SER A 153 -21.78 10.65 -4.60
C SER A 153 -20.94 11.79 -5.14
N ILE A 154 -19.66 11.83 -4.76
CA ILE A 154 -18.72 12.88 -5.18
C ILE A 154 -18.49 12.81 -6.69
N ASP A 155 -18.68 13.95 -7.36
CA ASP A 155 -18.29 14.13 -8.74
C ASP A 155 -16.85 14.66 -8.81
N ARG A 156 -15.98 13.88 -9.48
CA ARG A 156 -14.55 14.19 -9.57
C ARG A 156 -14.27 15.56 -10.21
N ASN A 157 -15.06 15.93 -11.24
CA ASN A 157 -14.85 17.18 -11.96
C ASN A 157 -15.29 18.37 -11.10
N ILE A 158 -16.45 18.25 -10.45
CA ILE A 158 -16.95 19.28 -9.52
C ILE A 158 -15.98 19.43 -8.36
N GLN A 159 -15.52 18.31 -7.75
CA GLN A 159 -14.55 18.33 -6.67
C GLN A 159 -13.27 19.09 -7.06
N SER A 160 -12.68 18.75 -8.22
CA SER A 160 -11.47 19.41 -8.71
C SER A 160 -11.66 20.92 -8.95
N GLN A 161 -12.79 21.31 -9.50
CA GLN A 161 -13.10 22.73 -9.72
C GLN A 161 -13.30 23.48 -8.41
N VAL A 162 -14.03 22.89 -7.46
CA VAL A 162 -14.30 23.51 -6.15
C VAL A 162 -12.99 23.70 -5.38
N GLU A 163 -12.09 22.72 -5.37
CA GLU A 163 -10.78 22.85 -4.71
C GLU A 163 -9.94 23.99 -5.31
N LYS A 164 -9.89 24.08 -6.65
CA LYS A 164 -9.17 25.16 -7.34
C LYS A 164 -9.74 26.55 -7.03
N ILE A 165 -11.07 26.69 -7.08
CA ILE A 165 -11.76 27.94 -6.80
C ILE A 165 -11.59 28.34 -5.33
N LEU A 166 -11.74 27.38 -4.41
CA LEU A 166 -11.54 27.61 -2.98
C LEU A 166 -10.13 28.13 -2.71
N LYS A 167 -9.10 27.43 -3.22
CA LYS A 167 -7.70 27.85 -3.07
C LYS A 167 -7.47 29.26 -3.58
N ALA A 168 -7.87 29.55 -4.83
CA ALA A 168 -7.70 30.87 -5.43
C ALA A 168 -8.46 31.98 -4.68
N GLY A 169 -9.66 31.66 -4.15
CA GLY A 169 -10.45 32.58 -3.36
C GLY A 169 -9.78 32.94 -2.04
N LEU A 170 -9.24 31.93 -1.32
CA LEU A 170 -8.54 32.12 -0.06
C LEU A 170 -7.25 32.92 -0.23
N GLU A 171 -6.44 32.60 -1.25
CA GLU A 171 -5.23 33.35 -1.61
C GLU A 171 -5.52 34.83 -1.89
N LYS A 172 -6.63 35.11 -2.62
CA LYS A 172 -7.04 36.47 -2.95
C LYS A 172 -7.41 37.31 -1.72
N VAL A 173 -8.01 36.69 -0.69
CA VAL A 173 -8.45 37.42 0.50
C VAL A 173 -7.45 37.30 1.65
N GLY A 174 -6.33 36.57 1.46
CA GLY A 174 -5.30 36.38 2.45
C GLY A 174 -5.75 35.48 3.62
N ALA A 175 -6.63 34.53 3.38
CA ALA A 175 -7.09 33.58 4.39
C ALA A 175 -6.30 32.26 4.36
N ASP A 176 -5.94 31.72 5.54
CA ASP A 176 -5.09 30.54 5.67
C ASP A 176 -5.83 29.21 5.47
N ASN A 177 -7.14 29.21 5.69
CA ASN A 177 -7.94 28.00 5.61
C ASN A 177 -9.38 28.30 5.17
N GLY A 178 -10.05 27.26 4.70
CA GLY A 178 -11.44 27.36 4.30
C GLY A 178 -12.01 26.02 3.86
N SER A 179 -13.32 25.95 3.81
CA SER A 179 -14.06 24.76 3.38
C SER A 179 -15.19 25.15 2.43
N ALA A 180 -15.47 24.29 1.46
CA ALA A 180 -16.59 24.43 0.56
C ALA A 180 -17.30 23.08 0.38
N LEU A 181 -18.64 23.13 0.39
CA LEU A 181 -19.49 21.96 0.19
C LEU A 181 -20.47 22.25 -0.93
N VAL A 182 -20.57 21.33 -1.88
CA VAL A 182 -21.54 21.37 -2.96
C VAL A 182 -22.49 20.19 -2.83
N MET A 183 -23.78 20.49 -2.72
CA MET A 183 -24.84 19.50 -2.53
C MET A 183 -25.93 19.66 -3.58
N ASN A 184 -26.47 18.56 -4.07
CA ASN A 184 -27.68 18.56 -4.88
C ASN A 184 -28.89 18.81 -3.96
N PRO A 185 -29.63 19.93 -4.11
CA PRO A 185 -30.73 20.26 -3.21
C PRO A 185 -31.94 19.35 -3.35
N GLN A 186 -32.08 18.65 -4.48
CA GLN A 186 -33.21 17.75 -4.72
C GLN A 186 -33.00 16.36 -4.10
N THR A 187 -31.76 15.86 -4.09
CA THR A 187 -31.43 14.50 -3.62
C THR A 187 -30.71 14.48 -2.30
N GLY A 188 -30.16 15.61 -1.84
CA GLY A 188 -29.28 15.71 -0.68
C GLY A 188 -27.88 15.11 -0.87
N GLN A 189 -27.54 14.66 -2.08
CA GLN A 189 -26.24 14.08 -2.37
C GLN A 189 -25.16 15.16 -2.35
N ILE A 190 -24.04 14.86 -1.66
CA ILE A 190 -22.85 15.70 -1.66
C ILE A 190 -22.07 15.43 -2.94
N MET A 191 -21.92 16.44 -3.79
CA MET A 191 -21.22 16.36 -5.07
C MET A 191 -19.75 16.75 -4.95
N ALA A 192 -19.40 17.64 -3.99
CA ALA A 192 -18.02 17.99 -3.65
C ALA A 192 -17.91 18.42 -2.19
N MET A 193 -16.75 18.11 -1.59
CA MET A 193 -16.38 18.53 -0.25
C MET A 193 -14.89 18.89 -0.26
N ALA A 194 -14.60 20.18 -0.35
CA ALA A 194 -13.26 20.71 -0.43
C ALA A 194 -12.85 21.40 0.88
N ASN A 195 -11.61 21.16 1.28
CA ASN A 195 -10.97 21.85 2.39
C ASN A 195 -9.59 22.33 1.96
N TYR A 196 -9.17 23.48 2.48
CA TYR A 196 -7.84 24.02 2.25
C TYR A 196 -7.19 24.39 3.60
N PRO A 197 -5.89 24.11 3.79
CA PRO A 197 -4.97 23.44 2.88
C PRO A 197 -5.28 21.96 2.69
N SER A 198 -5.01 21.43 1.48
CA SER A 198 -5.04 20.01 1.17
C SER A 198 -3.66 19.38 1.40
N TYR A 199 -3.57 18.05 1.41
CA TYR A 199 -2.32 17.31 1.53
C TYR A 199 -2.23 16.20 0.49
N ALA A 200 -1.00 15.87 0.09
CA ALA A 200 -0.77 14.73 -0.80
C ALA A 200 -0.86 13.42 0.00
N VAL A 201 -1.86 12.60 -0.28
CA VAL A 201 -2.09 11.34 0.45
C VAL A 201 -0.90 10.40 0.38
N SER A 202 -0.18 10.41 -0.74
CA SER A 202 1.02 9.59 -0.95
C SER A 202 2.17 9.87 0.03
N GLU A 203 2.21 11.07 0.62
CA GLU A 203 3.25 11.44 1.59
C GLU A 203 3.02 10.79 2.96
N PHE A 204 1.76 10.51 3.31
CA PHE A 204 1.40 9.86 4.58
C PHE A 204 1.51 8.33 4.55
N ASN A 205 1.58 7.72 3.36
CA ASN A 205 1.80 6.28 3.20
C ASN A 205 3.28 5.88 3.30
N LYS A 206 4.18 6.84 3.48
CA LYS A 206 5.64 6.60 3.59
C LYS A 206 6.10 6.34 5.03
N VAL A 207 5.18 6.31 6.00
CA VAL A 207 5.49 6.10 7.43
C VAL A 207 5.39 4.63 7.79
#